data_a517f79046d2d1621cad54149d3aed8c
#
_entry.id   a517f79046d2d1621cad54149d3aed8c
#
_cell.length_a   1.000
_cell.length_b   1.000
_cell.length_c   1.000
_cell.angle_alpha   90.00
_cell.angle_beta   90.00
_cell.angle_gamma   90.00
#
_symmetry.space_group_name_H-M   'P 1'
#
loop_
_entity.id
_entity.type
_entity.pdbx_description
1 polymer ?
#
loop_
_entity_poly.entity_id
_entity_poly.type
_entity_poly.pdbx_seq_one_letter_code
_entity_poly.pdbx_strand_id
1 'polypeptide(L)'
;EVQLVESGGGLVKPGGSLRLSCAASGFTFSNYWMNWVRQAPGKGLEWVGEIRLKSNNYATHYAEPVKGRFTISRDDSKSTVYLQMNSLKTEDTAVYYCTRYYGRYGGYFDVWGAGTLVTVSSGKPGSGKPGSGKPGSGKPGSSIVMTQSPATLSVSPGERATLSCRASQSVSNDVAWYQQKPGQSPRLLINYASHRYTGVPDRFTGSGYGTEFTLTISSLQSEDFAVYFCQQDYSSPRTFGGGTKVEIK
;
A
#
# COMPACT_ATOMS: atom_id res chain seq x y z
N GLU A 1 -8.41 4.35 20.60
CA GLU A 1 -8.43 4.39 19.15
C GLU A 1 -7.01 4.26 18.57
N VAL A 2 -6.83 3.33 17.65
CA VAL A 2 -5.54 3.11 17.00
C VAL A 2 -5.35 4.16 15.93
N GLN A 3 -4.24 4.90 16.00
CA GLN A 3 -3.93 5.95 15.04
C GLN A 3 -2.47 5.92 14.58
N LEU A 4 -2.26 6.28 13.32
CA LEU A 4 -0.95 6.55 12.74
C LEU A 4 -1.03 7.93 12.08
N VAL A 5 -0.11 8.83 12.42
CA VAL A 5 -0.11 10.20 11.90
C VAL A 5 1.26 10.51 11.28
N GLU A 6 1.29 10.64 9.97
CA GLU A 6 2.49 10.99 9.23
C GLU A 6 2.70 12.51 9.22
N SER A 7 3.95 12.93 9.14
CA SER A 7 4.35 14.32 8.99
C SER A 7 5.71 14.40 8.29
N GLY A 8 6.06 15.60 7.83
CA GLY A 8 7.35 15.87 7.22
C GLY A 8 7.34 15.95 5.71
N GLY A 9 6.21 15.71 5.08
CA GLY A 9 6.07 15.86 3.63
C GLY A 9 6.21 17.32 3.17
N GLY A 10 6.44 17.49 1.90
CA GLY A 10 6.57 18.81 1.30
C GLY A 10 7.22 18.77 -0.06
N LEU A 11 7.57 19.95 -0.55
CA LEU A 11 8.23 20.13 -1.84
C LEU A 11 9.73 20.09 -1.64
N VAL A 12 10.41 19.31 -2.45
CA VAL A 12 11.87 19.15 -2.41
C VAL A 12 12.42 19.07 -3.83
N LYS A 13 13.64 19.55 -4.04
CA LYS A 13 14.30 19.49 -5.35
C LYS A 13 14.92 18.11 -5.59
N PRO A 14 15.02 17.67 -6.84
CA PRO A 14 15.77 16.44 -7.16
C PRO A 14 17.18 16.48 -6.56
N GLY A 15 17.61 15.35 -6.03
CA GLY A 15 18.89 15.25 -5.32
C GLY A 15 18.80 15.63 -3.85
N GLY A 16 17.69 16.23 -3.42
CA GLY A 16 17.49 16.65 -2.04
C GLY A 16 17.16 15.50 -1.10
N SER A 17 16.97 15.86 0.16
CA SER A 17 16.65 14.91 1.23
C SER A 17 15.43 15.38 2.01
N LEU A 18 14.73 14.42 2.60
CA LEU A 18 13.54 14.69 3.42
C LEU A 18 13.41 13.56 4.42
N ARG A 19 12.93 13.88 5.63
CA ARG A 19 12.65 12.88 6.65
C ARG A 19 11.18 12.90 7.01
N LEU A 20 10.51 11.77 6.85
CA LEU A 20 9.13 11.61 7.29
C LEU A 20 9.09 10.96 8.67
N SER A 21 8.09 11.33 9.44
CA SER A 21 7.81 10.75 10.75
C SER A 21 6.40 10.19 10.77
N CYS A 22 6.20 9.14 11.55
CA CYS A 22 4.88 8.55 11.78
C CYS A 22 4.73 8.29 13.27
N ALA A 23 3.83 9.04 13.90
CA ALA A 23 3.54 8.89 15.31
C ALA A 23 2.38 7.92 15.50
N ALA A 24 2.60 6.87 16.29
CA ALA A 24 1.62 5.85 16.59
C ALA A 24 1.00 6.05 17.96
N SER A 25 -0.28 5.73 18.08
CA SER A 25 -0.99 5.76 19.37
C SER A 25 -2.10 4.72 19.39
N GLY A 26 -2.52 4.33 20.60
CA GLY A 26 -3.64 3.42 20.81
C GLY A 26 -3.28 1.93 20.76
N PHE A 27 -2.01 1.58 20.62
CA PHE A 27 -1.55 0.19 20.65
C PHE A 27 -0.10 0.10 21.13
N THR A 28 0.36 -1.10 21.45
CA THR A 28 1.74 -1.32 21.87
C THR A 28 2.66 -1.34 20.65
N PHE A 29 3.16 -0.16 20.31
CA PHE A 29 3.95 0.08 19.09
C PHE A 29 5.11 -0.91 18.94
N SER A 30 5.82 -1.20 20.03
CA SER A 30 7.01 -2.06 20.01
C SER A 30 6.73 -3.52 19.62
N ASN A 31 5.46 -3.92 19.56
CA ASN A 31 5.07 -5.28 19.19
C ASN A 31 4.80 -5.47 17.70
N TYR A 32 4.85 -4.41 16.89
CA TYR A 32 4.43 -4.49 15.50
C TYR A 32 5.54 -4.09 14.54
N TRP A 33 5.66 -4.85 13.44
CA TRP A 33 6.43 -4.40 12.28
C TRP A 33 5.73 -3.19 11.70
N MET A 34 6.50 -2.23 11.23
CA MET A 34 5.98 -1.03 10.58
C MET A 34 6.47 -0.97 9.15
N ASN A 35 5.64 -0.47 8.26
CA ASN A 35 5.92 -0.38 6.84
C ASN A 35 5.61 1.02 6.32
N TRP A 36 6.27 1.36 5.23
CA TRP A 36 5.92 2.52 4.42
C TRP A 36 5.43 2.03 3.05
N VAL A 37 4.33 2.61 2.60
CA VAL A 37 3.73 2.34 1.29
C VAL A 37 3.50 3.69 0.64
N ARG A 38 3.77 3.82 -0.65
CA ARG A 38 3.57 5.09 -1.36
C ARG A 38 2.60 4.93 -2.52
N GLN A 39 2.03 6.05 -2.92
CA GLN A 39 1.10 6.10 -4.04
C GLN A 39 1.38 7.37 -4.84
N ALA A 40 1.94 7.22 -6.04
CA ALA A 40 2.13 8.33 -6.96
C ALA A 40 0.76 8.86 -7.41
N PRO A 41 0.65 10.16 -7.74
CA PRO A 41 -0.64 10.74 -8.13
C PRO A 41 -1.30 9.96 -9.25
N GLY A 42 -2.54 9.52 -9.01
CA GLY A 42 -3.32 8.76 -9.98
C GLY A 42 -2.83 7.34 -10.25
N LYS A 43 -1.92 6.82 -9.44
CA LYS A 43 -1.31 5.49 -9.61
C LYS A 43 -1.71 4.56 -8.49
N GLY A 44 -1.20 3.32 -8.56
CA GLY A 44 -1.44 2.30 -7.56
C GLY A 44 -0.53 2.41 -6.35
N LEU A 45 -0.68 1.46 -5.46
CA LEU A 45 0.11 1.38 -4.23
C LEU A 45 1.42 0.64 -4.50
N GLU A 46 2.50 1.14 -3.90
CA GLU A 46 3.82 0.54 -3.99
C GLU A 46 4.45 0.43 -2.60
N TRP A 47 4.81 -0.78 -2.21
CA TRP A 47 5.52 -1.00 -0.96
C TRP A 47 6.92 -0.38 -1.04
N VAL A 48 7.30 0.35 0.00
CA VAL A 48 8.59 1.05 0.08
C VAL A 48 9.58 0.27 0.94
N GLY A 49 9.16 -0.17 2.10
CA GLY A 49 10.02 -0.92 3.01
C GLY A 49 9.38 -1.19 4.35
N GLU A 50 10.09 -1.96 5.16
CA GLU A 50 9.65 -2.37 6.49
C GLU A 50 10.75 -2.25 7.52
N ILE A 51 10.35 -2.16 8.78
CA ILE A 51 11.22 -2.35 9.93
C ILE A 51 10.56 -3.29 10.92
N ARG A 52 11.31 -4.27 11.36
CA ARG A 52 10.84 -5.30 12.30
C ARG A 52 11.09 -4.87 13.74
N LEU A 53 11.06 -5.82 14.66
CA LEU A 53 11.09 -5.57 16.09
C LEU A 53 12.50 -5.53 16.63
N LYS A 54 12.67 -5.04 17.86
CA LYS A 54 13.91 -5.12 18.61
C LYS A 54 14.43 -6.55 18.69
N SER A 55 13.54 -7.53 18.88
CA SER A 55 13.90 -8.96 18.89
C SER A 55 14.44 -9.46 17.55
N ASN A 56 14.20 -8.73 16.47
CA ASN A 56 14.75 -9.00 15.14
C ASN A 56 15.95 -8.08 14.83
N ASN A 57 16.54 -7.46 15.85
CA ASN A 57 17.60 -6.46 15.71
C ASN A 57 17.19 -5.30 14.80
N TYR A 58 15.91 -4.92 14.83
CA TYR A 58 15.35 -3.85 14.00
C TYR A 58 15.66 -4.04 12.51
N ALA A 59 15.59 -5.28 12.03
CA ALA A 59 15.87 -5.60 10.64
C ALA A 59 15.00 -4.80 9.69
N THR A 60 15.61 -4.30 8.62
CA THR A 60 14.92 -3.52 7.58
C THR A 60 15.02 -4.20 6.23
N HIS A 61 14.01 -4.02 5.42
CA HIS A 61 13.97 -4.49 4.03
C HIS A 61 13.35 -3.41 3.18
N TYR A 62 13.86 -3.24 1.96
CA TYR A 62 13.46 -2.16 1.07
C TYR A 62 13.11 -2.68 -0.31
N ALA A 63 12.20 -1.96 -0.98
CA ALA A 63 11.94 -2.18 -2.39
C ALA A 63 13.14 -1.73 -3.24
N GLU A 64 13.39 -2.42 -4.35
CA GLU A 64 14.55 -2.14 -5.21
C GLU A 64 14.70 -0.66 -5.60
N PRO A 65 13.62 0.05 -6.00
CA PRO A 65 13.77 1.44 -6.43
C PRO A 65 14.33 2.40 -5.37
N VAL A 66 14.25 2.04 -4.09
CA VAL A 66 14.65 2.93 -2.99
C VAL A 66 15.89 2.44 -2.23
N LYS A 67 16.38 1.24 -2.52
CA LYS A 67 17.57 0.70 -1.86
C LYS A 67 18.75 1.64 -2.00
N GLY A 68 19.46 1.84 -0.89
CA GLY A 68 20.64 2.70 -0.85
C GLY A 68 20.33 4.18 -0.76
N ARG A 69 19.07 4.59 -0.92
CA ARG A 69 18.65 5.98 -0.83
C ARG A 69 17.75 6.26 0.37
N PHE A 70 16.90 5.29 0.71
CA PHE A 70 15.93 5.41 1.80
C PHE A 70 16.36 4.54 2.98
N THR A 71 16.12 5.04 4.18
CA THR A 71 16.41 4.34 5.42
C THR A 71 15.23 4.45 6.37
N ILE A 72 14.77 3.32 6.88
CA ILE A 72 13.70 3.26 7.88
C ILE A 72 14.31 3.04 9.24
N SER A 73 13.84 3.78 10.23
CA SER A 73 14.23 3.62 11.62
C SER A 73 13.01 3.75 12.52
N ARG A 74 13.14 3.34 13.78
CA ARG A 74 12.06 3.48 14.77
C ARG A 74 12.61 3.84 16.13
N ASP A 75 11.81 4.57 16.88
CA ASP A 75 12.07 4.88 18.28
C ASP A 75 10.87 4.37 19.09
N ASP A 76 11.05 3.20 19.69
CA ASP A 76 9.96 2.55 20.43
C ASP A 76 9.56 3.37 21.66
N SER A 77 10.49 4.13 22.26
CA SER A 77 10.18 4.97 23.41
C SER A 77 9.27 6.15 23.06
N LYS A 78 9.28 6.57 21.79
CA LYS A 78 8.44 7.66 21.28
C LYS A 78 7.29 7.14 20.43
N SER A 79 7.14 5.83 20.27
CA SER A 79 6.15 5.20 19.39
C SER A 79 6.16 5.81 17.99
N THR A 80 7.34 6.01 17.42
CA THR A 80 7.50 6.71 16.13
C THR A 80 8.36 5.88 15.19
N VAL A 81 7.96 5.84 13.93
CA VAL A 81 8.76 5.28 12.83
C VAL A 81 9.12 6.41 11.87
N TYR A 82 10.30 6.33 11.27
CA TYR A 82 10.86 7.35 10.40
C TYR A 82 11.21 6.79 9.03
N LEU A 83 11.11 7.64 8.02
CA LEU A 83 11.63 7.34 6.68
C LEU A 83 12.57 8.47 6.27
N GLN A 84 13.87 8.19 6.24
CA GLN A 84 14.86 9.12 5.73
C GLN A 84 15.01 8.89 4.24
N MET A 85 14.75 9.90 3.44
CA MET A 85 14.82 9.84 1.99
C MET A 85 15.97 10.72 1.51
N ASN A 86 16.95 10.12 0.86
CA ASN A 86 18.09 10.82 0.29
C ASN A 86 18.10 10.66 -1.23
N SER A 87 18.85 11.53 -1.90
CA SER A 87 18.99 11.48 -3.37
C SER A 87 17.63 11.36 -4.08
N LEU A 88 16.70 12.20 -3.66
CA LEU A 88 15.32 12.13 -4.15
C LEU A 88 15.25 12.37 -5.66
N LYS A 89 14.36 11.62 -6.30
CA LYS A 89 14.09 11.66 -7.74
C LYS A 89 12.65 12.10 -7.97
N THR A 90 12.35 12.62 -9.16
CA THR A 90 10.97 13.00 -9.50
C THR A 90 10.01 11.81 -9.37
N GLU A 91 10.49 10.59 -9.64
CA GLU A 91 9.71 9.34 -9.52
C GLU A 91 9.34 9.01 -8.07
N ASP A 92 9.97 9.66 -7.09
CA ASP A 92 9.62 9.49 -5.68
C ASP A 92 8.42 10.33 -5.24
N THR A 93 7.91 11.18 -6.12
CA THR A 93 6.71 11.98 -5.86
C THR A 93 5.53 11.06 -5.59
N ALA A 94 4.96 11.16 -4.39
CA ALA A 94 3.87 10.31 -3.96
C ALA A 94 3.31 10.76 -2.62
N VAL A 95 2.12 10.27 -2.30
CA VAL A 95 1.64 10.24 -0.92
C VAL A 95 2.31 9.04 -0.25
N TYR A 96 2.93 9.27 0.89
CA TYR A 96 3.60 8.23 1.67
C TYR A 96 2.74 7.88 2.88
N TYR A 97 2.33 6.62 2.96
CA TYR A 97 1.54 6.08 4.07
C TYR A 97 2.43 5.27 4.99
N CYS A 98 2.25 5.49 6.28
CA CYS A 98 2.77 4.64 7.33
C CYS A 98 1.70 3.58 7.61
N THR A 99 2.08 2.31 7.74
CA THR A 99 1.13 1.23 7.97
C THR A 99 1.62 0.29 9.05
N ARG A 100 0.68 -0.26 9.82
CA ARG A 100 0.96 -1.31 10.78
C ARG A 100 0.77 -2.66 10.10
N TYR A 101 1.75 -3.53 10.27
CA TYR A 101 1.70 -4.88 9.71
C TYR A 101 1.26 -5.87 10.77
N TYR A 102 0.30 -6.70 10.41
CA TYR A 102 -0.14 -7.81 11.25
C TYR A 102 -0.03 -9.11 10.45
N GLY A 103 0.62 -10.12 11.04
CA GLY A 103 0.72 -11.40 10.38
C GLY A 103 1.64 -12.35 11.13
N ARG A 104 1.49 -13.63 10.85
CA ARG A 104 2.29 -14.69 11.45
C ARG A 104 2.89 -15.60 10.38
N TYR A 105 2.07 -16.04 9.44
CA TYR A 105 2.47 -16.84 8.28
C TYR A 105 1.99 -16.13 7.03
N GLY A 106 2.58 -14.97 6.77
CA GLY A 106 2.03 -14.00 5.87
C GLY A 106 1.18 -12.99 6.62
N GLY A 107 0.85 -11.90 6.00
CA GLY A 107 0.13 -10.85 6.70
C GLY A 107 -0.44 -9.76 5.82
N TYR A 108 -0.79 -8.67 6.47
CA TYR A 108 -1.51 -7.59 5.83
C TYR A 108 -1.32 -6.31 6.62
N PHE A 109 -1.69 -5.20 6.00
CA PHE A 109 -1.64 -3.88 6.62
C PHE A 109 -3.01 -3.56 7.22
N ASP A 110 -3.12 -3.67 8.53
CA ASP A 110 -4.43 -3.54 9.20
C ASP A 110 -4.75 -2.10 9.63
N VAL A 111 -3.76 -1.23 9.72
CA VAL A 111 -3.95 0.19 10.04
C VAL A 111 -3.10 1.05 9.12
N TRP A 112 -3.71 2.08 8.56
CA TRP A 112 -3.07 3.03 7.65
C TRP A 112 -3.18 4.44 8.20
N GLY A 113 -2.12 5.22 8.10
CA GLY A 113 -2.19 6.65 8.35
C GLY A 113 -2.89 7.38 7.20
N ALA A 114 -3.12 8.67 7.39
CA ALA A 114 -3.77 9.50 6.37
C ALA A 114 -2.82 9.83 5.20
N GLY A 115 -1.52 9.62 5.39
CA GLY A 115 -0.51 9.90 4.39
C GLY A 115 0.03 11.31 4.44
N THR A 116 1.23 11.49 3.90
CA THR A 116 1.86 12.80 3.73
C THR A 116 2.41 12.91 2.32
N LEU A 117 2.13 14.03 1.65
CA LEU A 117 2.54 14.23 0.25
C LEU A 117 3.99 14.69 0.16
N VAL A 118 4.76 14.00 -0.65
CA VAL A 118 6.13 14.39 -1.03
C VAL A 118 6.11 14.70 -2.52
N THR A 119 6.51 15.93 -2.88
CA THR A 119 6.62 16.36 -4.27
C THR A 119 8.09 16.67 -4.56
N VAL A 120 8.66 15.95 -5.51
CA VAL A 120 10.05 16.16 -5.95
C VAL A 120 9.99 16.83 -7.32
N SER A 121 10.36 18.10 -7.38
CA SER A 121 10.24 18.89 -8.59
C SER A 121 11.31 19.98 -8.64
N SER A 122 11.86 20.21 -9.82
CA SER A 122 12.80 21.32 -10.05
C SER A 122 12.12 22.67 -10.08
N GLY A 123 10.78 22.71 -10.07
CA GLY A 123 10.03 23.96 -10.19
C GLY A 123 9.96 24.50 -11.60
N LYS A 124 10.52 23.80 -12.60
CA LYS A 124 10.45 24.25 -13.99
C LYS A 124 9.21 23.69 -14.68
N PRO A 125 8.39 24.52 -15.33
CA PRO A 125 7.26 24.02 -16.11
C PRO A 125 7.72 22.99 -17.13
N GLY A 126 7.02 21.87 -17.22
CA GLY A 126 7.31 20.81 -18.18
C GLY A 126 8.40 19.83 -17.76
N SER A 127 9.12 20.07 -16.66
CA SER A 127 10.09 19.11 -16.14
C SER A 127 9.42 18.01 -15.32
N GLY A 128 8.15 18.19 -15.03
CA GLY A 128 7.36 17.23 -14.28
C GLY A 128 6.66 16.21 -15.15
N LYS A 129 7.30 15.74 -16.21
CA LYS A 129 6.83 14.49 -16.77
C LYS A 129 6.93 13.47 -15.64
N PRO A 130 5.78 12.97 -15.11
CA PRO A 130 5.84 11.82 -14.24
C PRO A 130 6.72 10.86 -15.00
N GLY A 131 7.79 10.46 -14.38
CA GLY A 131 8.76 9.71 -15.10
C GLY A 131 8.05 8.76 -16.01
N SER A 132 8.12 9.03 -17.28
CA SER A 132 7.91 8.02 -18.29
C SER A 132 8.95 6.93 -17.99
N GLY A 133 9.39 6.94 -16.75
CA GLY A 133 10.21 5.94 -16.19
C GLY A 133 9.55 4.65 -16.52
N LYS A 134 10.10 3.96 -17.48
CA LYS A 134 9.91 2.56 -17.67
C LYS A 134 9.66 1.98 -16.30
N PRO A 135 8.48 1.38 -16.05
CA PRO A 135 8.23 0.75 -14.78
C PRO A 135 9.48 -0.07 -14.50
N GLY A 136 10.13 0.31 -13.43
CA GLY A 136 11.42 -0.16 -13.02
C GLY A 136 12.01 -1.24 -13.88
N SER A 137 12.98 -0.85 -14.65
CA SER A 137 13.93 -1.80 -15.21
C SER A 137 14.61 -2.60 -14.08
N GLY A 138 14.12 -2.48 -12.84
CA GLY A 138 14.53 -3.30 -11.72
C GLY A 138 14.06 -4.71 -11.96
N LYS A 139 14.97 -5.58 -11.96
CA LYS A 139 14.96 -7.05 -11.98
C LYS A 139 13.57 -7.66 -12.02
N PRO A 140 12.98 -7.87 -13.20
CA PRO A 140 11.64 -8.40 -13.33
C PRO A 140 11.49 -9.84 -12.81
N GLY A 141 12.58 -10.50 -12.44
CA GLY A 141 12.51 -11.92 -12.11
C GLY A 141 12.18 -12.26 -10.66
N SER A 142 12.21 -11.30 -9.73
CA SER A 142 12.09 -11.61 -8.31
C SER A 142 10.78 -11.20 -7.65
N SER A 143 9.97 -10.38 -8.32
CA SER A 143 8.72 -9.88 -7.76
C SER A 143 7.52 -10.64 -8.31
N ILE A 144 6.60 -10.98 -7.42
CA ILE A 144 5.31 -11.52 -7.83
C ILE A 144 4.47 -10.36 -8.36
N VAL A 145 3.97 -10.49 -9.58
CA VAL A 145 3.12 -9.49 -10.21
C VAL A 145 1.67 -9.82 -9.93
N MET A 146 0.93 -8.85 -9.37
CA MET A 146 -0.50 -8.96 -9.15
C MET A 146 -1.21 -8.16 -10.24
N THR A 147 -2.08 -8.82 -10.98
CA THR A 147 -2.82 -8.20 -12.10
C THR A 147 -4.30 -8.18 -11.78
N GLN A 148 -4.88 -7.00 -11.78
CA GLN A 148 -6.30 -6.83 -11.50
C GLN A 148 -7.10 -6.52 -12.76
N SER A 149 -8.31 -7.06 -12.80
CA SER A 149 -9.24 -6.80 -13.89
C SER A 149 -10.70 -6.78 -13.39
N PRO A 150 -11.55 -5.97 -14.00
CA PRO A 150 -11.22 -4.95 -14.99
C PRO A 150 -10.52 -3.76 -14.34
N ALA A 151 -9.95 -2.85 -15.13
CA ALA A 151 -9.37 -1.63 -14.59
C ALA A 151 -10.45 -0.70 -14.03
N THR A 152 -11.60 -0.66 -14.69
CA THR A 152 -12.77 0.11 -14.26
C THR A 152 -14.01 -0.75 -14.40
N LEU A 153 -14.88 -0.71 -13.39
CA LEU A 153 -16.13 -1.46 -13.36
C LEU A 153 -17.27 -0.49 -13.04
N SER A 154 -18.21 -0.36 -13.98
CA SER A 154 -19.41 0.47 -13.80
C SER A 154 -20.58 -0.43 -13.38
N VAL A 155 -21.14 -0.18 -12.21
CA VAL A 155 -22.15 -1.04 -11.59
C VAL A 155 -23.27 -0.15 -11.05
N SER A 156 -24.51 -0.59 -11.26
CA SER A 156 -25.67 0.11 -10.68
C SER A 156 -25.83 -0.27 -9.21
N PRO A 157 -26.35 0.64 -8.37
CA PRO A 157 -26.64 0.31 -6.97
C PRO A 157 -27.54 -0.93 -6.87
N GLY A 158 -27.25 -1.81 -5.94
CA GLY A 158 -27.98 -3.06 -5.73
C GLY A 158 -27.49 -4.23 -6.58
N GLU A 159 -26.68 -3.97 -7.60
CA GLU A 159 -26.12 -5.03 -8.43
C GLU A 159 -24.87 -5.63 -7.81
N ARG A 160 -24.45 -6.79 -8.32
CA ARG A 160 -23.26 -7.49 -7.90
C ARG A 160 -22.03 -6.97 -8.66
N ALA A 161 -20.95 -6.70 -7.95
CA ALA A 161 -19.66 -6.39 -8.55
C ALA A 161 -18.70 -7.56 -8.28
N THR A 162 -18.00 -7.99 -9.32
CA THR A 162 -16.99 -9.05 -9.23
C THR A 162 -15.66 -8.51 -9.72
N LEU A 163 -14.67 -8.49 -8.84
CA LEU A 163 -13.32 -8.00 -9.12
C LEU A 163 -12.35 -9.16 -9.09
N SER A 164 -11.44 -9.19 -10.05
CA SER A 164 -10.47 -10.28 -10.19
C SER A 164 -9.05 -9.81 -9.90
N CYS A 165 -8.26 -10.69 -9.33
CA CYS A 165 -6.85 -10.48 -9.04
C CYS A 165 -6.10 -11.76 -9.36
N ARG A 166 -5.07 -11.66 -10.19
CA ARG A 166 -4.24 -12.81 -10.57
C ARG A 166 -2.82 -12.58 -10.14
N ALA A 167 -2.22 -13.60 -9.51
CA ALA A 167 -0.82 -13.61 -9.16
C ALA A 167 0.00 -14.30 -10.24
N SER A 168 1.19 -13.80 -10.54
CA SER A 168 2.09 -14.37 -11.56
C SER A 168 2.62 -15.75 -11.18
N GLN A 169 2.56 -16.10 -9.90
CA GLN A 169 2.85 -17.44 -9.38
C GLN A 169 2.02 -17.67 -8.12
N SER A 170 1.95 -18.92 -7.65
CA SER A 170 1.13 -19.21 -6.48
C SER A 170 1.54 -18.41 -5.27
N VAL A 171 0.54 -17.81 -4.62
CA VAL A 171 0.70 -17.09 -3.36
C VAL A 171 -0.11 -17.73 -2.23
N SER A 172 -0.49 -19.02 -2.40
CA SER A 172 -1.30 -19.72 -1.41
C SER A 172 -2.61 -18.95 -1.17
N ASN A 173 -2.98 -18.70 0.08
CA ASN A 173 -4.11 -17.84 0.43
C ASN A 173 -3.65 -16.48 0.97
N ASP A 174 -2.39 -16.11 0.76
CA ASP A 174 -1.82 -14.92 1.38
C ASP A 174 -2.09 -13.67 0.54
N VAL A 175 -3.37 -13.34 0.41
CA VAL A 175 -3.87 -12.19 -0.34
C VAL A 175 -4.80 -11.38 0.54
N ALA A 176 -4.60 -10.07 0.52
CA ALA A 176 -5.46 -9.10 1.18
C ALA A 176 -6.10 -8.18 0.13
N TRP A 177 -7.27 -7.65 0.46
CA TRP A 177 -7.98 -6.66 -0.34
C TRP A 177 -8.17 -5.40 0.46
N TYR A 178 -7.93 -4.26 -0.18
CA TYR A 178 -8.07 -2.93 0.41
C TYR A 178 -9.04 -2.09 -0.40
N GLN A 179 -9.77 -1.24 0.29
CA GLN A 179 -10.67 -0.26 -0.31
C GLN A 179 -10.10 1.13 -0.11
N GLN A 180 -10.01 1.92 -1.17
CA GLN A 180 -9.59 3.31 -1.08
C GLN A 180 -10.66 4.20 -1.69
N LYS A 181 -11.38 4.92 -0.85
CA LYS A 181 -12.34 5.93 -1.29
C LYS A 181 -11.61 7.20 -1.75
N PRO A 182 -12.21 7.99 -2.65
CA PRO A 182 -11.57 9.22 -3.13
C PRO A 182 -11.09 10.11 -2.00
N GLY A 183 -9.83 10.54 -2.05
CA GLY A 183 -9.25 11.44 -1.06
C GLY A 183 -8.94 10.80 0.29
N GLN A 184 -9.10 9.50 0.44
CA GLN A 184 -8.86 8.78 1.69
C GLN A 184 -7.70 7.81 1.57
N SER A 185 -7.21 7.34 2.72
CA SER A 185 -6.24 6.26 2.76
C SER A 185 -6.93 4.92 2.51
N PRO A 186 -6.17 3.90 2.07
CA PRO A 186 -6.71 2.55 1.98
C PRO A 186 -7.16 2.02 3.33
N ARG A 187 -8.14 1.14 3.32
CA ARG A 187 -8.53 0.37 4.52
C ARG A 187 -8.63 -1.11 4.17
N LEU A 188 -8.32 -1.95 5.12
CA LEU A 188 -8.37 -3.41 4.96
C LEU A 188 -9.81 -3.90 4.91
N LEU A 189 -10.13 -4.71 3.91
CA LEU A 189 -11.43 -5.39 3.79
C LEU A 189 -11.32 -6.88 4.11
N ILE A 190 -10.40 -7.55 3.43
CA ILE A 190 -10.27 -9.01 3.44
C ILE A 190 -8.82 -9.36 3.69
N ASN A 191 -8.57 -10.33 4.55
CA ASN A 191 -7.25 -10.92 4.75
C ASN A 191 -7.30 -12.43 4.53
N TYR A 192 -6.14 -13.02 4.24
CA TYR A 192 -6.03 -14.45 3.94
C TYR A 192 -7.08 -14.92 2.94
N ALA A 193 -7.23 -14.14 1.87
CA ALA A 193 -8.11 -14.37 0.70
C ALA A 193 -9.61 -14.30 1.01
N SER A 194 -10.08 -14.77 2.16
CA SER A 194 -11.53 -14.93 2.41
C SER A 194 -12.04 -14.44 3.76
N HIS A 195 -11.15 -13.95 4.63
CA HIS A 195 -11.56 -13.51 5.97
C HIS A 195 -11.91 -12.03 5.97
N ARG A 196 -13.15 -11.68 6.29
CA ARG A 196 -13.54 -10.27 6.46
C ARG A 196 -12.90 -9.70 7.71
N TYR A 197 -12.28 -8.54 7.54
CA TYR A 197 -11.74 -7.81 8.67
C TYR A 197 -12.87 -7.26 9.54
N THR A 198 -12.60 -7.07 10.83
CA THR A 198 -13.57 -6.57 11.79
C THR A 198 -14.25 -5.29 11.30
N GLY A 199 -15.58 -5.27 11.35
CA GLY A 199 -16.39 -4.11 10.97
C GLY A 199 -16.70 -4.00 9.48
N VAL A 200 -16.16 -4.90 8.65
CA VAL A 200 -16.44 -4.89 7.21
C VAL A 200 -17.81 -5.53 6.95
N PRO A 201 -18.70 -4.86 6.18
CA PRO A 201 -20.01 -5.41 5.88
C PRO A 201 -19.95 -6.76 5.19
N ASP A 202 -20.94 -7.62 5.47
CA ASP A 202 -20.98 -8.98 4.93
C ASP A 202 -21.27 -9.06 3.43
N ARG A 203 -21.63 -7.94 2.78
CA ARG A 203 -21.76 -7.90 1.32
C ARG A 203 -20.42 -8.05 0.61
N PHE A 204 -19.32 -7.83 1.31
CA PHE A 204 -17.96 -8.05 0.78
C PHE A 204 -17.54 -9.49 1.06
N THR A 205 -17.20 -10.23 0.00
CA THR A 205 -16.76 -11.61 0.10
C THR A 205 -15.50 -11.81 -0.73
N GLY A 206 -14.48 -12.39 -0.12
CA GLY A 206 -13.25 -12.77 -0.82
C GLY A 206 -13.18 -14.27 -1.02
N SER A 207 -12.60 -14.68 -2.14
CA SER A 207 -12.37 -16.10 -2.43
C SER A 207 -11.12 -16.27 -3.28
N GLY A 208 -10.62 -17.49 -3.33
CA GLY A 208 -9.48 -17.85 -4.16
C GLY A 208 -8.36 -18.52 -3.39
N TYR A 209 -7.48 -19.14 -4.18
CA TYR A 209 -6.29 -19.80 -3.67
C TYR A 209 -5.30 -19.99 -4.82
N GLY A 210 -4.03 -19.85 -4.54
CA GLY A 210 -2.98 -20.07 -5.55
C GLY A 210 -2.73 -18.84 -6.39
N THR A 211 -3.37 -18.73 -7.55
CA THR A 211 -3.13 -17.63 -8.49
C THR A 211 -4.35 -16.79 -8.83
N GLU A 212 -5.55 -17.29 -8.54
CA GLU A 212 -6.78 -16.60 -8.92
C GLU A 212 -7.58 -16.23 -7.67
N PHE A 213 -7.89 -14.94 -7.54
CA PHE A 213 -8.60 -14.39 -6.39
C PHE A 213 -9.70 -13.47 -6.84
N THR A 214 -10.78 -13.45 -6.07
CA THR A 214 -11.97 -12.66 -6.40
C THR A 214 -12.48 -11.93 -5.18
N LEU A 215 -12.82 -10.66 -5.35
CA LEU A 215 -13.60 -9.88 -4.40
C LEU A 215 -14.99 -9.66 -5.00
N THR A 216 -16.02 -10.05 -4.27
CA THR A 216 -17.41 -9.87 -4.68
C THR A 216 -18.10 -8.90 -3.73
N ILE A 217 -18.80 -7.92 -4.30
CA ILE A 217 -19.70 -7.05 -3.56
C ILE A 217 -21.10 -7.45 -3.99
N SER A 218 -21.86 -8.13 -3.11
CA SER A 218 -23.11 -8.79 -3.48
C SER A 218 -24.24 -7.83 -3.85
N SER A 219 -24.25 -6.63 -3.27
CA SER A 219 -25.27 -5.61 -3.52
C SER A 219 -24.59 -4.25 -3.32
N LEU A 220 -24.14 -3.67 -4.43
CA LEU A 220 -23.35 -2.44 -4.39
C LEU A 220 -24.17 -1.31 -3.75
N GLN A 221 -23.58 -0.67 -2.77
CA GLN A 221 -24.12 0.53 -2.14
C GLN A 221 -23.39 1.76 -2.69
N SER A 222 -24.03 2.92 -2.60
CA SER A 222 -23.42 4.17 -3.07
C SER A 222 -22.10 4.49 -2.40
N GLU A 223 -21.92 4.07 -1.14
CA GLU A 223 -20.70 4.25 -0.37
C GLU A 223 -19.56 3.32 -0.79
N ASP A 224 -19.83 2.34 -1.65
CA ASP A 224 -18.83 1.36 -2.11
C ASP A 224 -17.99 1.84 -3.30
N PHE A 225 -18.27 3.06 -3.79
CA PHE A 225 -17.42 3.67 -4.80
C PHE A 225 -16.04 3.86 -4.29
N ALA A 226 -15.07 3.25 -4.92
CA ALA A 226 -13.69 3.29 -4.47
C ALA A 226 -12.82 2.61 -5.51
N VAL A 227 -11.52 2.70 -5.30
CA VAL A 227 -10.57 1.82 -5.96
C VAL A 227 -10.28 0.68 -4.99
N TYR A 228 -10.25 -0.54 -5.52
CA TYR A 228 -9.99 -1.76 -4.73
C TYR A 228 -8.66 -2.35 -5.18
N PHE A 229 -7.78 -2.62 -4.22
CA PHE A 229 -6.45 -3.18 -4.47
C PHE A 229 -6.32 -4.54 -3.82
N CYS A 230 -5.77 -5.51 -4.56
CA CYS A 230 -5.30 -6.75 -3.96
C CYS A 230 -3.81 -6.64 -3.65
N GLN A 231 -3.33 -7.45 -2.70
CA GLN A 231 -1.94 -7.46 -2.29
C GLN A 231 -1.55 -8.86 -1.88
N GLN A 232 -0.36 -9.29 -2.30
CA GLN A 232 0.22 -10.54 -1.82
C GLN A 232 1.30 -10.26 -0.77
N ASP A 233 1.39 -11.14 0.22
CA ASP A 233 2.44 -11.13 1.22
C ASP A 233 3.15 -12.51 1.31
N TYR A 234 3.00 -13.30 0.26
CA TYR A 234 3.59 -14.63 0.21
C TYR A 234 5.10 -14.59 0.08
N SER A 235 5.59 -13.60 -0.64
CA SER A 235 7.01 -13.43 -0.95
C SER A 235 7.38 -11.96 -0.97
N SER A 236 8.60 -11.66 -0.48
CA SER A 236 9.16 -10.32 -0.54
C SER A 236 9.72 -10.03 -1.94
N PRO A 237 9.53 -8.82 -2.47
CA PRO A 237 8.82 -7.69 -1.88
C PRO A 237 7.29 -7.86 -1.90
N ARG A 238 6.62 -7.27 -0.93
CA ARG A 238 5.15 -7.17 -0.95
C ARG A 238 4.72 -6.40 -2.18
N THR A 239 3.74 -6.92 -2.90
CA THR A 239 3.27 -6.30 -4.13
C THR A 239 1.77 -6.15 -4.16
N PHE A 240 1.32 -5.06 -4.81
CA PHE A 240 -0.09 -4.74 -4.97
C PHE A 240 -0.49 -4.88 -6.44
N GLY A 241 -1.76 -5.16 -6.68
CA GLY A 241 -2.35 -5.03 -8.00
C GLY A 241 -2.50 -3.55 -8.37
N GLY A 242 -2.76 -3.30 -9.64
CA GLY A 242 -2.92 -1.93 -10.15
C GLY A 242 -4.23 -1.26 -9.74
N GLY A 243 -5.15 -2.00 -9.14
CA GLY A 243 -6.43 -1.48 -8.69
C GLY A 243 -7.56 -1.65 -9.70
N THR A 244 -8.77 -1.77 -9.19
CA THR A 244 -10.01 -1.71 -9.96
C THR A 244 -10.85 -0.57 -9.42
N LYS A 245 -11.16 0.39 -10.29
CA LYS A 245 -12.06 1.49 -9.92
C LYS A 245 -13.50 1.05 -10.10
N VAL A 246 -14.27 1.04 -9.03
CA VAL A 246 -15.69 0.77 -9.05
C VAL A 246 -16.44 2.09 -9.03
N GLU A 247 -17.25 2.32 -10.06
CA GLU A 247 -18.01 3.56 -10.20
C GLU A 247 -19.50 3.25 -10.49
N ILE A 248 -20.37 4.22 -10.26
CA ILE A 248 -21.80 4.09 -10.52
C ILE A 248 -22.06 4.20 -12.00
N LYS A 249 -22.93 3.34 -12.43
CA LYS A 249 -23.46 3.35 -13.78
C LYS A 249 -24.60 4.35 -13.88
#